data_d1aebe1214b6ad8165e1501477ebce07
#
_entry.id   d1aebe1214b6ad8165e1501477ebce07
#
_cell.length_a   1.000
_cell.length_b   1.000
_cell.length_c   1.000
_cell.angle_alpha   90.00
_cell.angle_beta   90.00
_cell.angle_gamma   90.00
#
_symmetry.space_group_name_H-M   'P 1'
#
loop_
_entity.id
_entity.type
_entity.pdbx_description
1 polymer ?
#
loop_
_entity_poly.entity_id
_entity_poly.type
_entity_poly.pdbx_seq_one_letter_code
_entity_poly.pdbx_strand_id
1 'polypeptide(L)'
;MTPKRIVLITYGSRGDVEPFVALAAGLTRAGYAVRLAAPQVFAGLAQAHGVQLDGLPGDPQQLALSLTDRAGTSFPRQVARMVEHVFPLAEAVFTALQAATTDAGLVIHSFLMVDAGHTLARRRGIPDISAQFFPVFAATSAFPGVGHPDLPLGPLYRRATHGLNNIVFRFGARLLYSRLRAAHPHLPPLEAWPFSGPVAARSPLLFAFSPLVLPRPSDWPANVHPTGYWPLPAPAGWAPPPDLARFLDASPAPVYIGFGSLRSRKMPVFVQAAVEALTSAGLHGVIDASPTSLAGIRLPDSIRAVQGVPHAWLFPRMRLVLHHGGAGTTGAALRAGVPSAVLPFWADHFLWARQTQDLGVGPAPLPASRITPRRLRALLDQAESDPAIRTRASEFGIRLRREDGVEAAVDIIRAILR
;
A
#
# COMPACT_ATOMS: atom_id res chain seq x y z
N MET A 1 -15.58 18.45 28.01
CA MET A 1 -16.08 17.76 26.79
C MET A 1 -15.23 16.50 26.61
N THR A 2 -15.85 15.34 26.57
CA THR A 2 -15.13 14.09 26.29
C THR A 2 -14.45 14.24 24.92
N PRO A 3 -13.14 13.92 24.76
CA PRO A 3 -12.47 14.05 23.48
C PRO A 3 -13.19 13.17 22.46
N LYS A 4 -13.64 13.78 21.38
CA LYS A 4 -14.32 13.06 20.32
C LYS A 4 -13.36 12.01 19.74
N ARG A 5 -13.84 10.77 19.58
CA ARG A 5 -13.04 9.64 19.08
C ARG A 5 -12.72 9.79 17.60
N ILE A 6 -11.50 9.44 17.21
CA ILE A 6 -11.09 9.32 15.82
C ILE A 6 -11.27 7.86 15.40
N VAL A 7 -12.02 7.63 14.33
CA VAL A 7 -12.22 6.30 13.77
C VAL A 7 -11.52 6.21 12.41
N LEU A 8 -10.56 5.31 12.32
CA LEU A 8 -9.87 4.99 11.08
C LEU A 8 -10.57 3.80 10.41
N ILE A 9 -10.80 3.87 9.13
CA ILE A 9 -11.50 2.82 8.36
C ILE A 9 -10.62 2.41 7.18
N THR A 10 -10.22 1.14 7.15
CA THR A 10 -9.48 0.59 6.01
C THR A 10 -9.93 -0.82 5.69
N TYR A 11 -9.86 -1.18 4.42
CA TYR A 11 -10.12 -2.53 3.94
C TYR A 11 -9.15 -2.86 2.82
N GLY A 12 -8.57 -4.05 2.84
CA GLY A 12 -7.61 -4.47 1.84
C GLY A 12 -6.53 -5.39 2.39
N SER A 13 -5.41 -5.44 1.70
CA SER A 13 -4.25 -6.26 2.07
C SER A 13 -3.48 -5.66 3.26
N ARG A 14 -2.42 -6.34 3.70
CA ARG A 14 -1.52 -5.83 4.73
C ARG A 14 -0.97 -4.43 4.39
N GLY A 15 -0.69 -4.16 3.10
CA GLY A 15 -0.21 -2.85 2.64
C GLY A 15 -1.22 -1.73 2.84
N ASP A 16 -2.53 -2.05 2.88
CA ASP A 16 -3.60 -1.09 3.15
C ASP A 16 -3.84 -0.88 4.65
N VAL A 17 -3.56 -1.88 5.49
CA VAL A 17 -3.86 -1.87 6.93
C VAL A 17 -2.68 -1.40 7.76
N GLU A 18 -1.46 -1.84 7.45
CA GLU A 18 -0.25 -1.54 8.23
C GLU A 18 0.00 -0.04 8.41
N PRO A 19 -0.12 0.83 7.39
CA PRO A 19 0.02 2.27 7.57
C PRO A 19 -1.09 2.88 8.45
N PHE A 20 -2.31 2.32 8.41
CA PHE A 20 -3.39 2.77 9.29
C PHE A 20 -3.15 2.38 10.74
N VAL A 21 -2.52 1.22 11.01
CA VAL A 21 -2.05 0.87 12.36
C VAL A 21 -0.99 1.86 12.83
N ALA A 22 -0.04 2.24 11.96
CA ALA A 22 0.98 3.23 12.29
C ALA A 22 0.37 4.61 12.63
N LEU A 23 -0.58 5.08 11.81
CA LEU A 23 -1.29 6.34 12.06
C LEU A 23 -2.13 6.27 13.35
N ALA A 24 -2.86 5.17 13.57
CA ALA A 24 -3.65 4.97 14.79
C ALA A 24 -2.77 5.02 16.05
N ALA A 25 -1.63 4.33 16.03
CA ALA A 25 -0.65 4.37 17.12
C ALA A 25 -0.09 5.80 17.33
N GLY A 26 0.18 6.54 16.25
CA GLY A 26 0.63 7.94 16.29
C GLY A 26 -0.42 8.85 16.94
N LEU A 27 -1.66 8.76 16.51
CA LEU A 27 -2.78 9.52 17.08
C LEU A 27 -3.02 9.17 18.55
N THR A 28 -2.90 7.90 18.93
CA THR A 28 -3.00 7.49 20.34
C THR A 28 -1.90 8.10 21.19
N ARG A 29 -0.64 8.10 20.71
CA ARG A 29 0.47 8.79 21.39
C ARG A 29 0.26 10.31 21.50
N ALA A 30 -0.43 10.91 20.54
CA ALA A 30 -0.82 12.32 20.56
C ALA A 30 -2.00 12.62 21.51
N GLY A 31 -2.52 11.62 22.24
CA GLY A 31 -3.57 11.77 23.24
C GLY A 31 -5.01 11.66 22.73
N TYR A 32 -5.21 11.23 21.47
CA TYR A 32 -6.55 11.00 20.94
C TYR A 32 -7.10 9.62 21.33
N ALA A 33 -8.41 9.53 21.55
CA ALA A 33 -9.10 8.26 21.60
C ALA A 33 -9.27 7.74 20.17
N VAL A 34 -8.70 6.56 19.86
CA VAL A 34 -8.63 6.04 18.50
C VAL A 34 -9.21 4.64 18.41
N ARG A 35 -9.94 4.36 17.33
CA ARG A 35 -10.34 3.02 16.90
C ARG A 35 -9.94 2.79 15.45
N LEU A 36 -9.57 1.55 15.13
CA LEU A 36 -9.30 1.10 13.77
C LEU A 36 -10.35 0.08 13.36
N ALA A 37 -11.18 0.39 12.38
CA ALA A 37 -12.07 -0.57 11.72
C ALA A 37 -11.33 -1.16 10.51
N ALA A 38 -10.94 -2.43 10.60
CA ALA A 38 -10.19 -3.13 9.57
C ALA A 38 -10.50 -4.64 9.59
N PRO A 39 -10.17 -5.40 8.53
CA PRO A 39 -10.45 -6.84 8.50
C PRO A 39 -9.91 -7.58 9.72
N GLN A 40 -10.75 -8.45 10.28
CA GLN A 40 -10.48 -9.19 11.54
C GLN A 40 -9.15 -9.96 11.51
N VAL A 41 -8.70 -10.38 10.34
CA VAL A 41 -7.42 -11.10 10.17
C VAL A 41 -6.19 -10.29 10.61
N PHE A 42 -6.31 -8.97 10.77
CA PHE A 42 -5.25 -8.08 11.23
C PHE A 42 -5.32 -7.74 12.72
N ALA A 43 -6.20 -8.39 13.49
CA ALA A 43 -6.34 -8.12 14.93
C ALA A 43 -5.01 -8.29 15.69
N GLY A 44 -4.25 -9.35 15.38
CA GLY A 44 -2.94 -9.57 16.00
C GLY A 44 -1.92 -8.48 15.67
N LEU A 45 -1.94 -7.94 14.43
CA LEU A 45 -1.09 -6.83 14.04
C LEU A 45 -1.45 -5.56 14.83
N ALA A 46 -2.72 -5.21 14.91
CA ALA A 46 -3.18 -4.04 15.64
C ALA A 46 -2.85 -4.16 17.15
N GLN A 47 -3.14 -5.31 17.76
CA GLN A 47 -2.85 -5.59 19.16
C GLN A 47 -1.36 -5.48 19.50
N ALA A 48 -0.49 -5.99 18.63
CA ALA A 48 0.96 -5.93 18.81
C ALA A 48 1.50 -4.49 18.86
N HIS A 49 0.72 -3.51 18.38
CA HIS A 49 1.04 -2.08 18.40
C HIS A 49 0.14 -1.26 19.31
N GLY A 50 -0.63 -1.91 20.20
CA GLY A 50 -1.52 -1.24 21.15
C GLY A 50 -2.72 -0.51 20.52
N VAL A 51 -3.11 -0.91 19.31
CA VAL A 51 -4.24 -0.31 18.58
C VAL A 51 -5.51 -1.13 18.79
N GLN A 52 -6.58 -0.49 19.23
CA GLN A 52 -7.90 -1.11 19.35
C GLN A 52 -8.50 -1.30 17.96
N LEU A 53 -8.81 -2.57 17.61
CA LEU A 53 -9.39 -2.91 16.32
C LEU A 53 -10.86 -3.33 16.48
N ASP A 54 -11.73 -2.74 15.66
CA ASP A 54 -13.10 -3.19 15.41
C ASP A 54 -13.07 -4.06 14.13
N GLY A 55 -13.24 -5.36 14.28
CA GLY A 55 -13.05 -6.33 13.21
C GLY A 55 -14.13 -6.24 12.13
N LEU A 56 -13.71 -5.99 10.89
CA LEU A 56 -14.58 -6.06 9.72
C LEU A 56 -14.60 -7.50 9.16
N PRO A 57 -15.76 -7.99 8.70
CA PRO A 57 -15.89 -9.32 8.13
C PRO A 57 -15.14 -9.47 6.79
N GLY A 58 -14.78 -10.71 6.46
CA GLY A 58 -14.12 -11.10 5.22
C GLY A 58 -12.60 -11.17 5.33
N ASP A 59 -12.01 -11.89 4.36
CA ASP A 59 -10.57 -12.04 4.20
C ASP A 59 -10.12 -11.41 2.86
N PRO A 60 -9.47 -10.24 2.88
CA PRO A 60 -8.98 -9.59 1.68
C PRO A 60 -7.96 -10.41 0.88
N GLN A 61 -7.26 -11.35 1.52
CA GLN A 61 -6.30 -12.23 0.82
C GLN A 61 -7.02 -13.22 -0.09
N GLN A 62 -8.16 -13.77 0.36
CA GLN A 62 -8.99 -14.62 -0.48
C GLN A 62 -9.60 -13.85 -1.66
N LEU A 63 -10.02 -12.60 -1.41
CA LEU A 63 -10.48 -11.72 -2.47
C LEU A 63 -9.37 -11.46 -3.52
N ALA A 64 -8.15 -11.16 -3.09
CA ALA A 64 -7.02 -10.94 -3.99
C ALA A 64 -6.72 -12.17 -4.87
N LEU A 65 -6.76 -13.39 -4.31
CA LEU A 65 -6.60 -14.64 -5.06
C LEU A 65 -7.66 -14.79 -6.17
N SER A 66 -8.92 -14.53 -5.83
CA SER A 66 -10.03 -14.68 -6.80
C SER A 66 -9.93 -13.68 -7.96
N LEU A 67 -9.43 -12.47 -7.68
CA LEU A 67 -9.25 -11.42 -8.68
C LEU A 67 -8.09 -11.70 -9.63
N THR A 68 -6.95 -12.18 -9.11
CA THR A 68 -5.73 -12.40 -9.90
C THR A 68 -5.78 -13.66 -10.75
N ASP A 69 -6.35 -14.75 -10.25
CA ASP A 69 -6.30 -16.05 -10.92
C ASP A 69 -7.39 -16.26 -11.99
N ARG A 70 -8.54 -15.61 -11.82
CA ARG A 70 -9.72 -15.88 -12.68
C ARG A 70 -10.12 -14.73 -13.60
N ALA A 71 -9.76 -13.49 -13.27
CA ALA A 71 -10.16 -12.33 -14.08
C ALA A 71 -9.27 -12.07 -15.30
N GLY A 72 -8.07 -12.64 -15.35
CA GLY A 72 -7.08 -12.32 -16.38
C GLY A 72 -6.68 -10.84 -16.33
N THR A 73 -6.24 -10.28 -17.46
CA THR A 73 -5.81 -8.88 -17.58
C THR A 73 -6.96 -7.91 -17.90
N SER A 74 -8.18 -8.40 -18.10
CA SER A 74 -9.33 -7.57 -18.51
C SER A 74 -9.93 -6.82 -17.31
N PHE A 75 -9.81 -5.50 -17.30
CA PHE A 75 -10.35 -4.62 -16.27
C PHE A 75 -11.87 -4.84 -16.00
N PRO A 76 -12.76 -4.96 -17.01
CA PRO A 76 -14.18 -5.23 -16.75
C PRO A 76 -14.43 -6.55 -16.01
N ARG A 77 -13.65 -7.60 -16.32
CA ARG A 77 -13.74 -8.89 -15.63
C ARG A 77 -13.24 -8.81 -14.18
N GLN A 78 -12.22 -8.01 -13.93
CA GLN A 78 -11.73 -7.75 -12.56
C GLN A 78 -12.81 -7.05 -11.72
N VAL A 79 -13.46 -6.03 -12.29
CA VAL A 79 -14.57 -5.33 -11.62
C VAL A 79 -15.75 -6.29 -11.34
N ALA A 80 -16.15 -7.10 -12.33
CA ALA A 80 -17.23 -8.07 -12.14
C ALA A 80 -16.92 -9.06 -11.00
N ARG A 81 -15.71 -9.57 -10.93
CA ARG A 81 -15.27 -10.48 -9.86
C ARG A 81 -15.19 -9.82 -8.49
N MET A 82 -14.71 -8.58 -8.45
CA MET A 82 -14.74 -7.81 -7.22
C MET A 82 -16.15 -7.66 -6.69
N VAL A 83 -17.11 -7.37 -7.58
CA VAL A 83 -18.54 -7.29 -7.23
C VAL A 83 -19.04 -8.63 -6.68
N GLU A 84 -18.78 -9.75 -7.34
CA GLU A 84 -19.22 -11.08 -6.87
C GLU A 84 -18.71 -11.44 -5.47
N HIS A 85 -17.48 -11.03 -5.12
CA HIS A 85 -16.89 -11.39 -3.82
C HIS A 85 -17.16 -10.36 -2.72
N VAL A 86 -17.26 -9.08 -3.07
CA VAL A 86 -17.51 -8.01 -2.09
C VAL A 86 -18.99 -7.92 -1.77
N PHE A 87 -19.86 -8.16 -2.73
CA PHE A 87 -21.31 -8.00 -2.57
C PHE A 87 -21.90 -8.80 -1.39
N PRO A 88 -21.57 -10.10 -1.18
CA PRO A 88 -22.12 -10.85 -0.04
C PRO A 88 -21.67 -10.33 1.33
N LEU A 89 -20.53 -9.62 1.38
CA LEU A 89 -19.95 -9.08 2.62
C LEU A 89 -20.33 -7.62 2.85
N ALA A 90 -20.78 -6.92 1.83
CA ALA A 90 -20.90 -5.48 1.84
C ALA A 90 -21.91 -4.97 2.89
N GLU A 91 -23.03 -5.67 3.09
CA GLU A 91 -24.00 -5.34 4.15
C GLU A 91 -23.38 -5.49 5.54
N ALA A 92 -22.76 -6.64 5.81
CA ALA A 92 -22.14 -6.91 7.09
C ALA A 92 -20.97 -5.93 7.39
N VAL A 93 -20.17 -5.60 6.37
CA VAL A 93 -19.12 -4.58 6.47
C VAL A 93 -19.73 -3.22 6.78
N PHE A 94 -20.77 -2.81 6.05
CA PHE A 94 -21.39 -1.51 6.29
C PHE A 94 -22.02 -1.40 7.67
N THR A 95 -22.69 -2.45 8.14
CA THR A 95 -23.26 -2.52 9.50
C THR A 95 -22.19 -2.43 10.58
N ALA A 96 -21.08 -3.15 10.42
CA ALA A 96 -19.93 -3.05 11.33
C ALA A 96 -19.35 -1.64 11.35
N LEU A 97 -19.22 -0.98 10.19
CA LEU A 97 -18.76 0.40 10.10
C LEU A 97 -19.72 1.40 10.75
N GLN A 98 -21.04 1.19 10.63
CA GLN A 98 -22.03 2.01 11.33
C GLN A 98 -21.85 1.92 12.85
N ALA A 99 -21.65 0.71 13.38
CA ALA A 99 -21.38 0.49 14.81
C ALA A 99 -20.05 1.14 15.24
N ALA A 100 -18.96 0.90 14.52
CA ALA A 100 -17.63 1.45 14.82
C ALA A 100 -17.59 2.98 14.83
N THR A 101 -18.45 3.65 14.05
CA THR A 101 -18.45 5.11 13.93
C THR A 101 -19.50 5.82 14.80
N THR A 102 -20.24 5.11 15.67
CA THR A 102 -21.38 5.66 16.43
C THR A 102 -21.00 6.89 17.28
N ASP A 103 -19.85 6.88 17.92
CA ASP A 103 -19.32 7.94 18.78
C ASP A 103 -18.13 8.69 18.18
N ALA A 104 -17.96 8.57 16.86
CA ALA A 104 -16.88 9.25 16.15
C ALA A 104 -17.06 10.77 16.13
N GLY A 105 -15.94 11.48 16.25
CA GLY A 105 -15.86 12.91 16.02
C GLY A 105 -15.09 13.25 14.74
N LEU A 106 -14.37 12.27 14.18
CA LEU A 106 -13.68 12.31 12.89
C LEU A 106 -13.63 10.91 12.32
N VAL A 107 -13.83 10.79 11.01
CA VAL A 107 -13.60 9.55 10.25
C VAL A 107 -12.42 9.74 9.32
N ILE A 108 -11.45 8.79 9.34
CA ILE A 108 -10.35 8.73 8.38
C ILE A 108 -10.49 7.45 7.58
N HIS A 109 -10.63 7.53 6.27
CA HIS A 109 -10.93 6.36 5.43
C HIS A 109 -9.91 6.15 4.31
N SER A 110 -9.64 4.87 4.01
CA SER A 110 -8.76 4.47 2.91
C SER A 110 -9.49 4.43 1.57
N PHE A 111 -8.74 4.11 0.50
CA PHE A 111 -9.17 4.06 -0.89
C PHE A 111 -10.48 3.29 -1.12
N LEU A 112 -10.58 2.05 -0.64
CA LEU A 112 -11.78 1.22 -0.84
C LEU A 112 -12.96 1.64 0.05
N MET A 113 -12.71 2.48 1.06
CA MET A 113 -13.71 2.89 2.06
C MET A 113 -14.18 4.33 1.88
N VAL A 114 -13.85 4.99 0.76
CA VAL A 114 -14.18 6.39 0.50
C VAL A 114 -15.66 6.66 0.63
N ASP A 115 -16.50 5.98 -0.16
CA ASP A 115 -17.94 6.25 -0.16
C ASP A 115 -18.61 5.89 1.19
N ALA A 116 -18.22 4.76 1.80
CA ALA A 116 -18.76 4.34 3.09
C ALA A 116 -18.34 5.30 4.22
N GLY A 117 -17.05 5.60 4.32
CA GLY A 117 -16.51 6.49 5.35
C GLY A 117 -17.07 7.91 5.25
N HIS A 118 -17.08 8.47 4.04
CA HIS A 118 -17.66 9.79 3.78
C HIS A 118 -19.16 9.85 4.11
N THR A 119 -19.94 8.86 3.63
CA THR A 119 -21.38 8.79 3.90
C THR A 119 -21.66 8.71 5.40
N LEU A 120 -20.93 7.88 6.14
CA LEU A 120 -21.10 7.74 7.58
C LEU A 120 -20.77 9.03 8.33
N ALA A 121 -19.67 9.70 7.95
CA ALA A 121 -19.28 10.97 8.53
C ALA A 121 -20.32 12.08 8.28
N ARG A 122 -20.75 12.25 7.02
CA ARG A 122 -21.74 13.28 6.63
C ARG A 122 -23.07 13.10 7.36
N ARG A 123 -23.57 11.87 7.45
CA ARG A 123 -24.83 11.57 8.16
C ARG A 123 -24.75 11.87 9.66
N ARG A 124 -23.56 11.88 10.24
CA ARG A 124 -23.33 12.26 11.65
C ARG A 124 -22.98 13.74 11.84
N GLY A 125 -22.86 14.50 10.74
CA GLY A 125 -22.45 15.92 10.81
C GLY A 125 -21.02 16.11 11.33
N ILE A 126 -20.12 15.14 11.08
CA ILE A 126 -18.71 15.18 11.48
C ILE A 126 -17.79 15.25 10.27
N PRO A 127 -16.57 15.79 10.42
CA PRO A 127 -15.59 15.81 9.34
C PRO A 127 -15.10 14.41 8.98
N ASP A 128 -14.62 14.28 7.72
CA ASP A 128 -13.89 13.12 7.24
C ASP A 128 -12.60 13.50 6.53
N ILE A 129 -11.64 12.60 6.53
CA ILE A 129 -10.35 12.71 5.85
C ILE A 129 -10.14 11.46 5.01
N SER A 130 -9.69 11.62 3.78
CA SER A 130 -9.28 10.51 2.94
C SER A 130 -7.77 10.30 3.02
N ALA A 131 -7.31 9.12 3.44
CA ALA A 131 -5.91 8.75 3.57
C ALA A 131 -5.54 7.69 2.53
N GLN A 132 -4.53 7.96 1.68
CA GLN A 132 -4.20 7.16 0.50
C GLN A 132 -2.70 6.87 0.44
N PHE A 133 -2.34 5.77 -0.24
CA PHE A 133 -0.94 5.32 -0.36
C PHE A 133 -0.33 5.62 -1.75
N PHE A 134 -1.15 6.13 -2.67
CA PHE A 134 -0.76 6.53 -4.02
C PHE A 134 -1.59 7.74 -4.46
N PRO A 135 -1.13 8.53 -5.45
CA PRO A 135 -1.78 9.77 -5.83
C PRO A 135 -3.06 9.51 -6.63
N VAL A 136 -4.17 9.37 -5.92
CA VAL A 136 -5.52 9.17 -6.45
C VAL A 136 -6.42 10.31 -5.99
N PHE A 137 -7.47 10.60 -6.73
CA PHE A 137 -8.48 11.64 -6.45
C PHE A 137 -7.98 13.10 -6.51
N ALA A 138 -6.68 13.31 -6.64
CA ALA A 138 -6.07 14.62 -6.87
C ALA A 138 -5.52 14.68 -8.30
N ALA A 139 -6.28 15.27 -9.22
CA ALA A 139 -5.87 15.41 -10.61
C ALA A 139 -4.69 16.38 -10.74
N THR A 140 -3.73 16.03 -11.61
CA THR A 140 -2.57 16.86 -11.93
C THR A 140 -2.20 16.75 -13.39
N SER A 141 -1.48 17.75 -13.87
CA SER A 141 -0.81 17.75 -15.19
C SER A 141 0.65 17.29 -15.12
N ALA A 142 1.20 17.03 -13.92
CA ALA A 142 2.59 16.67 -13.73
C ALA A 142 2.91 15.22 -14.14
N PHE A 143 1.97 14.29 -13.90
CA PHE A 143 2.10 12.86 -14.24
C PHE A 143 0.72 12.27 -14.57
N PRO A 144 0.66 11.12 -15.29
CA PRO A 144 -0.62 10.48 -15.59
C PRO A 144 -1.24 9.82 -14.36
N GLY A 145 -2.55 9.65 -14.38
CA GLY A 145 -3.27 8.88 -13.38
C GLY A 145 -2.74 7.44 -13.26
N VAL A 146 -2.79 6.90 -12.07
CA VAL A 146 -2.32 5.55 -11.77
C VAL A 146 -2.95 4.51 -12.69
N GLY A 147 -2.13 3.62 -13.25
CA GLY A 147 -2.55 2.60 -14.23
C GLY A 147 -2.51 3.06 -15.68
N HIS A 148 -2.19 4.32 -15.96
CA HIS A 148 -2.02 4.84 -17.32
C HIS A 148 -0.55 5.02 -17.68
N PRO A 149 -0.15 4.72 -18.95
CA PRO A 149 1.22 4.98 -19.40
C PRO A 149 1.49 6.48 -19.48
N ASP A 150 2.72 6.90 -19.23
CA ASP A 150 3.13 8.29 -19.45
C ASP A 150 3.52 8.50 -20.92
N LEU A 151 2.53 8.77 -21.75
CA LEU A 151 2.70 9.07 -23.16
C LEU A 151 3.10 10.54 -23.37
N PRO A 152 3.88 10.86 -24.41
CA PRO A 152 4.31 12.22 -24.70
C PRO A 152 3.18 13.08 -25.33
N LEU A 153 1.97 13.02 -24.73
CA LEU A 153 0.77 13.73 -25.18
C LEU A 153 0.49 15.00 -24.38
N GLY A 154 1.40 15.36 -23.47
CA GLY A 154 1.38 16.62 -22.74
C GLY A 154 0.45 16.66 -21.53
N PRO A 155 0.32 17.86 -20.90
CA PRO A 155 -0.38 18.04 -19.62
C PRO A 155 -1.87 17.68 -19.66
N LEU A 156 -2.55 17.95 -20.78
CA LEU A 156 -3.99 17.66 -20.93
C LEU A 156 -4.27 16.16 -20.90
N TYR A 157 -3.44 15.35 -21.56
CA TYR A 157 -3.53 13.89 -21.48
C TYR A 157 -3.38 13.40 -20.04
N ARG A 158 -2.33 13.86 -19.36
CA ARG A 158 -2.08 13.46 -17.97
C ARG A 158 -3.27 13.79 -17.08
N ARG A 159 -3.81 15.01 -17.18
CA ARG A 159 -4.99 15.43 -16.43
C ARG A 159 -6.25 14.63 -16.79
N ALA A 160 -6.45 14.31 -18.07
CA ALA A 160 -7.59 13.51 -18.53
C ALA A 160 -7.58 12.08 -17.97
N THR A 161 -6.39 11.46 -17.81
CA THR A 161 -6.26 10.13 -17.20
C THR A 161 -6.71 10.12 -15.73
N HIS A 162 -6.44 11.16 -14.96
CA HIS A 162 -6.98 11.33 -13.61
C HIS A 162 -8.50 11.48 -13.60
N GLY A 163 -9.03 12.28 -14.54
CA GLY A 163 -10.48 12.44 -14.73
C GLY A 163 -11.16 11.11 -15.02
N LEU A 164 -10.58 10.30 -15.92
CA LEU A 164 -11.07 8.97 -16.24
C LEU A 164 -11.07 8.05 -15.01
N ASN A 165 -9.98 8.03 -14.24
CA ASN A 165 -9.91 7.25 -13.01
C ASN A 165 -11.01 7.67 -12.02
N ASN A 166 -11.19 8.97 -11.80
CA ASN A 166 -12.24 9.48 -10.90
C ASN A 166 -13.64 9.07 -11.36
N ILE A 167 -13.91 9.12 -12.67
CA ILE A 167 -15.17 8.65 -13.25
C ILE A 167 -15.36 7.16 -12.98
N VAL A 168 -14.36 6.33 -13.29
CA VAL A 168 -14.43 4.87 -13.09
C VAL A 168 -14.68 4.52 -11.64
N PHE A 169 -13.94 5.12 -10.70
CA PHE A 169 -14.14 4.85 -9.27
C PHE A 169 -15.51 5.31 -8.78
N ARG A 170 -15.91 6.54 -9.12
CA ARG A 170 -17.20 7.09 -8.70
C ARG A 170 -18.38 6.27 -9.23
N PHE A 171 -18.39 5.95 -10.52
CA PHE A 171 -19.50 5.19 -11.11
C PHE A 171 -19.46 3.71 -10.72
N GLY A 172 -18.29 3.09 -10.65
CA GLY A 172 -18.15 1.70 -10.22
C GLY A 172 -18.63 1.46 -8.80
N ALA A 173 -18.20 2.30 -7.86
CA ALA A 173 -18.63 2.22 -6.47
C ALA A 173 -20.15 2.46 -6.32
N ARG A 174 -20.68 3.47 -7.01
CA ARG A 174 -22.12 3.78 -6.96
C ARG A 174 -23.00 2.71 -7.59
N LEU A 175 -22.58 2.12 -8.70
CA LEU A 175 -23.30 1.02 -9.33
C LEU A 175 -23.36 -0.20 -8.40
N LEU A 176 -22.22 -0.54 -7.77
CA LEU A 176 -22.18 -1.62 -6.80
C LEU A 176 -23.09 -1.34 -5.60
N TYR A 177 -22.99 -0.15 -5.04
CA TYR A 177 -23.78 0.23 -3.87
C TYR A 177 -25.29 0.33 -4.18
N SER A 178 -25.66 0.79 -5.37
CA SER A 178 -27.09 0.83 -5.76
C SER A 178 -27.72 -0.57 -5.80
N ARG A 179 -26.97 -1.57 -6.28
CA ARG A 179 -27.41 -2.98 -6.24
C ARG A 179 -27.50 -3.50 -4.81
N LEU A 180 -26.52 -3.18 -3.97
CA LEU A 180 -26.54 -3.55 -2.56
C LEU A 180 -27.75 -2.94 -1.86
N ARG A 181 -28.02 -1.67 -2.08
CA ARG A 181 -29.18 -0.98 -1.51
C ARG A 181 -30.51 -1.49 -2.01
N ALA A 182 -30.59 -1.93 -3.27
CA ALA A 182 -31.80 -2.57 -3.79
C ALA A 182 -32.10 -3.90 -3.07
N ALA A 183 -31.07 -4.66 -2.70
CA ALA A 183 -31.20 -5.89 -1.89
C ALA A 183 -31.43 -5.59 -0.39
N HIS A 184 -30.89 -4.47 0.12
CA HIS A 184 -30.94 -4.08 1.53
C HIS A 184 -31.43 -2.63 1.67
N PRO A 185 -32.76 -2.36 1.57
CA PRO A 185 -33.34 -1.00 1.54
C PRO A 185 -33.08 -0.17 2.81
N HIS A 186 -32.73 -0.80 3.93
CA HIS A 186 -32.37 -0.14 5.19
C HIS A 186 -31.01 0.58 5.13
N LEU A 187 -30.15 0.24 4.14
CA LEU A 187 -28.89 0.93 3.95
C LEU A 187 -29.13 2.37 3.45
N PRO A 188 -28.36 3.36 3.97
CA PRO A 188 -28.54 4.76 3.59
C PRO A 188 -28.15 5.02 2.12
N PRO A 189 -28.68 6.06 1.46
CA PRO A 189 -28.14 6.51 0.20
C PRO A 189 -26.69 7.03 0.38
N LEU A 190 -25.85 6.84 -0.66
CA LEU A 190 -24.52 7.46 -0.69
C LEU A 190 -24.65 8.98 -0.80
N GLU A 191 -23.79 9.66 -0.06
CA GLU A 191 -23.61 11.10 -0.13
C GLU A 191 -22.94 11.55 -1.43
N ALA A 192 -22.81 12.86 -1.62
CA ALA A 192 -22.08 13.43 -2.75
C ALA A 192 -20.61 12.95 -2.74
N TRP A 193 -19.99 12.83 -3.92
CA TRP A 193 -18.61 12.42 -4.04
C TRP A 193 -17.68 13.38 -3.28
N PRO A 194 -16.85 12.93 -2.33
CA PRO A 194 -16.12 13.82 -1.40
C PRO A 194 -15.07 14.71 -2.07
N PHE A 195 -14.71 14.42 -3.31
CA PHE A 195 -13.70 15.20 -4.07
C PHE A 195 -14.33 16.05 -5.18
N SER A 196 -15.66 16.23 -5.16
CA SER A 196 -16.39 17.09 -6.09
C SER A 196 -16.74 18.46 -5.46
N GLY A 197 -17.09 19.45 -6.29
CA GLY A 197 -17.47 20.77 -5.81
C GLY A 197 -16.28 21.70 -5.47
N PRO A 198 -16.53 22.80 -4.75
CA PRO A 198 -15.48 23.73 -4.31
C PRO A 198 -14.44 23.06 -3.40
N VAL A 199 -13.16 23.47 -3.51
CA VAL A 199 -12.05 22.86 -2.74
C VAL A 199 -12.29 22.89 -1.24
N ALA A 200 -12.86 23.98 -0.72
CA ALA A 200 -13.15 24.10 0.72
C ALA A 200 -14.22 23.11 1.25
N ALA A 201 -15.05 22.55 0.35
CA ALA A 201 -16.08 21.57 0.70
C ALA A 201 -15.63 20.12 0.49
N ARG A 202 -14.43 19.89 -0.06
CA ARG A 202 -13.89 18.55 -0.32
C ARG A 202 -13.24 17.99 0.94
N SER A 203 -13.34 16.67 1.12
CA SER A 203 -12.58 15.98 2.15
C SER A 203 -11.08 16.20 1.93
N PRO A 204 -10.31 16.53 2.98
CA PRO A 204 -8.86 16.58 2.88
C PRO A 204 -8.28 15.23 2.43
N LEU A 205 -7.21 15.30 1.64
CA LEU A 205 -6.47 14.12 1.15
C LEU A 205 -5.10 14.09 1.85
N LEU A 206 -4.85 13.04 2.62
CA LEU A 206 -3.53 12.72 3.13
C LEU A 206 -2.91 11.64 2.25
N PHE A 207 -1.70 11.87 1.79
CA PHE A 207 -0.94 10.87 1.06
C PHE A 207 0.20 10.34 1.90
N ALA A 208 0.16 9.04 2.22
CA ALA A 208 1.17 8.33 2.99
C ALA A 208 2.38 7.93 2.12
N PHE A 209 2.91 8.89 1.37
CA PHE A 209 4.17 8.79 0.63
C PHE A 209 4.95 10.09 0.72
N SER A 210 6.27 9.98 0.54
CA SER A 210 7.18 11.10 0.70
C SER A 210 7.15 12.07 -0.48
N PRO A 211 7.10 13.40 -0.24
CA PRO A 211 7.32 14.40 -1.27
C PRO A 211 8.76 14.39 -1.84
N LEU A 212 9.73 13.76 -1.17
CA LEU A 212 11.05 13.51 -1.73
C LEU A 212 11.02 12.44 -2.83
N VAL A 213 10.06 11.49 -2.77
CA VAL A 213 9.90 10.42 -3.77
C VAL A 213 9.01 10.87 -4.91
N LEU A 214 7.87 11.45 -4.59
CA LEU A 214 6.96 12.04 -5.57
C LEU A 214 6.66 13.48 -5.15
N PRO A 215 7.34 14.47 -5.73
CA PRO A 215 7.15 15.87 -5.39
C PRO A 215 5.69 16.31 -5.54
N ARG A 216 5.23 17.16 -4.62
CA ARG A 216 3.88 17.71 -4.67
C ARG A 216 3.71 18.59 -5.91
N PRO A 217 2.82 18.24 -6.84
CA PRO A 217 2.52 19.10 -7.99
C PRO A 217 1.99 20.48 -7.57
N SER A 218 2.37 21.51 -8.32
CA SER A 218 1.93 22.88 -8.06
C SER A 218 0.43 23.11 -8.31
N ASP A 219 -0.18 22.27 -9.14
CA ASP A 219 -1.61 22.31 -9.49
C ASP A 219 -2.50 21.49 -8.53
N TRP A 220 -1.93 20.87 -7.50
CA TRP A 220 -2.73 20.27 -6.43
C TRP A 220 -3.31 21.33 -5.51
N PRO A 221 -4.61 21.23 -5.16
CA PRO A 221 -5.25 22.15 -4.24
C PRO A 221 -4.70 22.05 -2.82
N ALA A 222 -4.95 23.09 -2.00
CA ALA A 222 -4.37 23.22 -0.66
C ALA A 222 -4.77 22.09 0.31
N ASN A 223 -5.90 21.43 0.08
CA ASN A 223 -6.38 20.31 0.89
C ASN A 223 -5.75 18.94 0.54
N VAL A 224 -4.69 18.91 -0.29
CA VAL A 224 -3.93 17.69 -0.63
C VAL A 224 -2.56 17.74 0.03
N HIS A 225 -2.27 16.78 0.87
CA HIS A 225 -1.11 16.76 1.76
C HIS A 225 -0.30 15.46 1.63
N PRO A 226 0.80 15.43 0.84
CA PRO A 226 1.81 14.38 0.98
C PRO A 226 2.50 14.55 2.35
N THR A 227 2.35 13.55 3.22
CA THR A 227 2.84 13.64 4.61
C THR A 227 4.18 12.93 4.84
N GLY A 228 4.61 12.11 3.90
CA GLY A 228 5.67 11.14 4.12
C GLY A 228 5.10 9.73 4.33
N TYR A 229 5.98 8.72 4.31
CA TYR A 229 5.56 7.35 4.59
C TYR A 229 5.15 7.17 6.06
N TRP A 230 4.23 6.25 6.30
CA TRP A 230 3.80 5.85 7.65
C TRP A 230 4.36 4.47 7.99
N PRO A 231 5.65 4.39 8.34
CA PRO A 231 6.27 3.11 8.66
C PRO A 231 5.74 2.57 9.98
N LEU A 232 5.46 1.28 10.01
CA LEU A 232 5.16 0.57 11.24
C LEU A 232 6.46 -0.04 11.77
N PRO A 233 6.94 0.33 12.98
CA PRO A 233 8.12 -0.29 13.57
C PRO A 233 7.86 -1.77 13.89
N ALA A 234 8.92 -2.53 14.17
CA ALA A 234 8.74 -3.87 14.72
C ALA A 234 8.00 -3.77 16.08
N PRO A 235 7.12 -4.73 16.41
CA PRO A 235 6.45 -4.76 17.70
C PRO A 235 7.44 -4.79 18.86
N ALA A 236 7.05 -4.26 20.02
CA ALA A 236 7.87 -4.34 21.24
C ALA A 236 8.16 -5.83 21.57
N GLY A 237 9.42 -6.14 21.87
CA GLY A 237 9.85 -7.51 22.16
C GLY A 237 9.96 -8.44 20.95
N TRP A 238 9.75 -7.95 19.73
CA TRP A 238 9.97 -8.74 18.53
C TRP A 238 11.45 -9.10 18.39
N ALA A 239 11.72 -10.38 18.12
CA ALA A 239 13.07 -10.87 17.81
C ALA A 239 13.04 -11.64 16.48
N PRO A 240 14.13 -11.60 15.69
CA PRO A 240 14.20 -12.36 14.46
C PRO A 240 14.20 -13.88 14.75
N PRO A 241 13.64 -14.70 13.84
CA PRO A 241 13.81 -16.15 13.91
C PRO A 241 15.31 -16.51 14.03
N PRO A 242 15.70 -17.40 14.98
CA PRO A 242 17.11 -17.70 15.23
C PRO A 242 17.88 -18.27 14.03
N ASP A 243 17.19 -18.98 13.14
CA ASP A 243 17.76 -19.52 11.89
C ASP A 243 18.03 -18.42 10.87
N LEU A 244 17.13 -17.43 10.78
CA LEU A 244 17.34 -16.24 9.95
C LEU A 244 18.50 -15.38 10.48
N ALA A 245 18.55 -15.14 11.78
CA ALA A 245 19.65 -14.38 12.38
C ALA A 245 21.00 -15.04 12.07
N ARG A 246 21.13 -16.34 12.33
CA ARG A 246 22.35 -17.12 12.02
C ARG A 246 22.71 -17.05 10.53
N PHE A 247 21.72 -17.14 9.65
CA PHE A 247 21.97 -17.04 8.21
C PHE A 247 22.53 -15.68 7.83
N LEU A 248 21.97 -14.60 8.37
CA LEU A 248 22.40 -13.23 8.07
C LEU A 248 23.81 -12.92 8.64
N ASP A 249 24.15 -13.50 9.82
CA ASP A 249 25.45 -13.31 10.45
C ASP A 249 26.56 -14.12 9.74
N ALA A 250 26.21 -15.28 9.16
CA ALA A 250 27.16 -16.18 8.50
C ALA A 250 27.36 -15.89 7.01
N SER A 251 26.54 -15.03 6.41
CA SER A 251 26.50 -14.81 4.96
C SER A 251 26.90 -13.38 4.59
N PRO A 252 27.49 -13.16 3.39
CA PRO A 252 27.52 -11.83 2.81
C PRO A 252 26.09 -11.27 2.71
N ALA A 253 25.94 -9.93 2.81
CA ALA A 253 24.65 -9.28 2.75
C ALA A 253 23.81 -9.84 1.59
N PRO A 254 22.64 -10.47 1.87
CA PRO A 254 21.85 -11.14 0.85
C PRO A 254 21.00 -10.17 0.04
N VAL A 255 20.45 -10.66 -1.08
CA VAL A 255 19.38 -10.00 -1.84
C VAL A 255 18.03 -10.41 -1.24
N TYR A 256 17.20 -9.43 -0.91
CA TYR A 256 15.80 -9.69 -0.59
C TYR A 256 14.96 -9.78 -1.87
N ILE A 257 14.08 -10.77 -1.93
CA ILE A 257 13.06 -10.90 -2.98
C ILE A 257 11.69 -11.08 -2.33
N GLY A 258 10.75 -10.16 -2.65
CA GLY A 258 9.41 -10.23 -2.09
C GLY A 258 8.33 -9.73 -3.05
N PHE A 259 7.23 -10.46 -3.09
CA PHE A 259 6.07 -10.12 -3.91
C PHE A 259 4.93 -9.51 -3.08
N GLY A 260 5.20 -9.19 -1.82
CA GLY A 260 4.23 -8.60 -0.88
C GLY A 260 3.01 -9.48 -0.66
N SER A 261 1.85 -8.85 -0.59
CA SER A 261 0.56 -9.54 -0.41
C SER A 261 0.00 -10.13 -1.71
N LEU A 262 0.77 -10.10 -2.81
CA LEU A 262 0.34 -10.69 -4.07
C LEU A 262 0.08 -12.18 -3.92
N ARG A 263 -1.10 -12.62 -4.34
CA ARG A 263 -1.50 -14.02 -4.40
C ARG A 263 -1.83 -14.37 -5.84
N SER A 264 -1.18 -15.39 -6.39
CA SER A 264 -1.45 -15.89 -7.74
C SER A 264 -0.99 -17.33 -7.83
N ARG A 265 -1.66 -18.14 -8.63
CA ARG A 265 -1.20 -19.49 -9.00
C ARG A 265 0.16 -19.49 -9.69
N LYS A 266 0.58 -18.33 -10.23
CA LYS A 266 1.91 -18.16 -10.84
C LYS A 266 3.02 -17.87 -9.82
N MET A 267 2.72 -17.66 -8.55
CA MET A 267 3.75 -17.36 -7.54
C MET A 267 4.87 -18.41 -7.49
N PRO A 268 4.59 -19.72 -7.51
CA PRO A 268 5.67 -20.71 -7.56
C PRO A 268 6.62 -20.53 -8.74
N VAL A 269 6.10 -20.15 -9.91
CA VAL A 269 6.92 -19.88 -11.11
C VAL A 269 7.83 -18.67 -10.90
N PHE A 270 7.32 -17.60 -10.28
CA PHE A 270 8.12 -16.41 -9.98
C PHE A 270 9.18 -16.67 -8.91
N VAL A 271 8.82 -17.44 -7.87
CA VAL A 271 9.75 -17.85 -6.81
C VAL A 271 10.84 -18.76 -7.38
N GLN A 272 10.47 -19.73 -8.22
CA GLN A 272 11.44 -20.60 -8.89
C GLN A 272 12.41 -19.79 -9.75
N ALA A 273 11.90 -18.85 -10.55
CA ALA A 273 12.74 -17.98 -11.36
C ALA A 273 13.70 -17.11 -10.51
N ALA A 274 13.25 -16.68 -9.33
CA ALA A 274 14.08 -15.94 -8.39
C ALA A 274 15.20 -16.81 -7.78
N VAL A 275 14.88 -18.04 -7.39
CA VAL A 275 15.86 -19.02 -6.89
C VAL A 275 16.93 -19.30 -7.95
N GLU A 276 16.52 -19.58 -9.20
CA GLU A 276 17.46 -19.83 -10.31
C GLU A 276 18.34 -18.63 -10.62
N ALA A 277 17.77 -17.40 -10.60
CA ALA A 277 18.52 -16.18 -10.84
C ALA A 277 19.57 -15.93 -9.74
N LEU A 278 19.21 -16.09 -8.47
CA LEU A 278 20.13 -15.95 -7.33
C LEU A 278 21.25 -17.00 -7.40
N THR A 279 20.89 -18.27 -7.61
CA THR A 279 21.83 -19.39 -7.68
C THR A 279 22.84 -19.19 -8.81
N SER A 280 22.34 -18.82 -10.01
CA SER A 280 23.21 -18.56 -11.17
C SER A 280 24.09 -17.32 -10.98
N ALA A 281 23.69 -16.39 -10.12
CA ALA A 281 24.47 -15.23 -9.73
C ALA A 281 25.51 -15.53 -8.63
N GLY A 282 25.45 -16.67 -7.97
CA GLY A 282 26.24 -16.97 -6.78
C GLY A 282 25.88 -16.06 -5.58
N LEU A 283 24.64 -15.55 -5.54
CA LEU A 283 24.18 -14.62 -4.52
C LEU A 283 23.40 -15.34 -3.42
N HIS A 284 23.60 -14.88 -2.19
CA HIS A 284 22.76 -15.24 -1.07
C HIS A 284 21.40 -14.51 -1.17
N GLY A 285 20.32 -15.18 -0.75
CA GLY A 285 18.98 -14.62 -0.86
C GLY A 285 18.11 -14.82 0.37
N VAL A 286 17.22 -13.83 0.60
CA VAL A 286 16.08 -13.94 1.51
C VAL A 286 14.82 -13.76 0.69
N ILE A 287 13.98 -14.79 0.60
CA ILE A 287 12.74 -14.77 -0.19
C ILE A 287 11.54 -14.70 0.75
N ASP A 288 10.75 -13.63 0.67
CA ASP A 288 9.46 -13.54 1.37
C ASP A 288 8.39 -14.25 0.54
N ALA A 289 8.09 -15.48 0.93
CA ALA A 289 7.15 -16.35 0.23
C ALA A 289 6.34 -17.22 1.19
N SER A 290 5.06 -17.42 0.86
CA SER A 290 4.20 -18.33 1.61
C SER A 290 4.57 -19.79 1.35
N PRO A 291 4.22 -20.73 2.26
CA PRO A 291 4.43 -22.16 2.03
C PRO A 291 3.84 -22.66 0.71
N THR A 292 2.68 -22.15 0.31
CA THR A 292 2.05 -22.50 -0.97
C THR A 292 2.84 -22.00 -2.18
N SER A 293 3.52 -20.87 -2.06
CA SER A 293 4.39 -20.32 -3.11
C SER A 293 5.73 -21.07 -3.22
N LEU A 294 6.12 -21.78 -2.17
CA LEU A 294 7.33 -22.62 -2.09
C LEU A 294 7.07 -24.09 -2.42
N ALA A 295 5.80 -24.48 -2.63
CA ALA A 295 5.46 -25.88 -2.88
C ALA A 295 6.21 -26.45 -4.08
N GLY A 296 6.95 -27.54 -3.87
CA GLY A 296 7.77 -28.19 -4.89
C GLY A 296 9.09 -27.49 -5.22
N ILE A 297 9.43 -26.39 -4.56
CA ILE A 297 10.69 -25.65 -4.79
C ILE A 297 11.72 -26.06 -3.73
N ARG A 298 12.87 -26.57 -4.18
CA ARG A 298 14.02 -26.83 -3.31
C ARG A 298 14.87 -25.57 -3.20
N LEU A 299 15.05 -25.06 -1.97
CA LEU A 299 15.93 -23.93 -1.70
C LEU A 299 17.34 -24.45 -1.41
N PRO A 300 18.39 -23.89 -2.08
CA PRO A 300 19.78 -24.16 -1.71
C PRO A 300 20.12 -23.46 -0.39
N ASP A 301 21.23 -23.89 0.26
CA ASP A 301 21.68 -23.36 1.55
C ASP A 301 21.97 -21.84 1.51
N SER A 302 22.28 -21.29 0.34
CA SER A 302 22.46 -19.85 0.12
C SER A 302 21.17 -19.03 0.14
N ILE A 303 20.00 -19.67 0.23
CA ILE A 303 18.69 -18.99 0.19
C ILE A 303 17.84 -19.39 1.39
N ARG A 304 17.26 -18.40 2.07
CA ARG A 304 16.30 -18.59 3.16
C ARG A 304 14.93 -18.02 2.78
N ALA A 305 13.88 -18.80 3.03
CA ALA A 305 12.52 -18.31 2.97
C ALA A 305 12.12 -17.70 4.31
N VAL A 306 11.40 -16.58 4.24
CA VAL A 306 10.84 -15.89 5.41
C VAL A 306 9.38 -15.54 5.16
N GLN A 307 8.64 -15.25 6.24
CA GLN A 307 7.30 -14.73 6.16
C GLN A 307 7.05 -13.74 7.30
N GLY A 308 6.57 -12.55 6.95
CA GLY A 308 6.13 -11.58 7.93
C GLY A 308 7.23 -10.90 8.75
N VAL A 309 8.49 -10.99 8.33
CA VAL A 309 9.61 -10.30 8.97
C VAL A 309 9.48 -8.79 8.74
N PRO A 310 9.56 -7.95 9.77
CA PRO A 310 9.47 -6.51 9.62
C PRO A 310 10.54 -5.96 8.67
N HIS A 311 10.11 -5.25 7.64
CA HIS A 311 11.00 -4.66 6.64
C HIS A 311 11.99 -3.66 7.27
N ALA A 312 11.55 -2.92 8.29
CA ALA A 312 12.41 -1.97 9.02
C ALA A 312 13.62 -2.64 9.67
N TRP A 313 13.47 -3.93 10.09
CA TRP A 313 14.58 -4.71 10.61
C TRP A 313 15.39 -5.40 9.51
N LEU A 314 14.70 -5.95 8.49
CA LEU A 314 15.32 -6.82 7.49
C LEU A 314 16.09 -6.00 6.42
N PHE A 315 15.48 -4.96 5.85
CA PHE A 315 16.03 -4.27 4.69
C PHE A 315 17.39 -3.61 4.91
N PRO A 316 17.70 -2.99 6.08
CA PRO A 316 19.05 -2.46 6.33
C PRO A 316 20.19 -3.50 6.29
N ARG A 317 19.84 -4.81 6.32
CA ARG A 317 20.79 -5.94 6.28
C ARG A 317 20.94 -6.52 4.87
N MET A 318 20.19 -6.00 3.91
CA MET A 318 20.19 -6.46 2.52
C MET A 318 21.13 -5.64 1.67
N ARG A 319 21.69 -6.24 0.64
CA ARG A 319 22.49 -5.53 -0.37
C ARG A 319 21.63 -4.94 -1.48
N LEU A 320 20.47 -5.53 -1.72
CA LEU A 320 19.49 -5.15 -2.73
C LEU A 320 18.11 -5.64 -2.29
N VAL A 321 17.08 -4.82 -2.50
CA VAL A 321 15.67 -5.19 -2.30
C VAL A 321 15.00 -5.29 -3.67
N LEU A 322 14.61 -6.51 -4.06
CA LEU A 322 13.83 -6.78 -5.26
C LEU A 322 12.39 -7.03 -4.85
N HIS A 323 11.48 -6.19 -5.34
CA HIS A 323 10.08 -6.22 -4.87
C HIS A 323 9.06 -5.85 -5.96
N HIS A 324 7.79 -6.09 -5.67
CA HIS A 324 6.67 -5.90 -6.59
C HIS A 324 6.29 -4.43 -6.88
N GLY A 325 6.79 -3.46 -6.12
CA GLY A 325 6.49 -2.04 -6.33
C GLY A 325 5.32 -1.48 -5.52
N GLY A 326 4.83 -2.19 -4.49
CA GLY A 326 3.83 -1.60 -3.60
C GLY A 326 4.40 -0.41 -2.81
N ALA A 327 3.59 0.62 -2.56
CA ALA A 327 4.00 1.89 -1.93
C ALA A 327 4.76 1.69 -0.61
N GLY A 328 4.24 0.86 0.31
CA GLY A 328 4.87 0.60 1.60
C GLY A 328 6.23 -0.09 1.48
N THR A 329 6.34 -1.11 0.62
CA THR A 329 7.61 -1.83 0.38
C THR A 329 8.65 -0.93 -0.29
N THR A 330 8.23 -0.11 -1.27
CA THR A 330 9.08 0.91 -1.89
C THR A 330 9.61 1.89 -0.84
N GLY A 331 8.72 2.45 -0.02
CA GLY A 331 9.10 3.36 1.05
C GLY A 331 10.06 2.74 2.06
N ALA A 332 9.84 1.48 2.43
CA ALA A 332 10.71 0.75 3.36
C ALA A 332 12.11 0.52 2.76
N ALA A 333 12.23 0.13 1.48
CA ALA A 333 13.51 -0.07 0.81
C ALA A 333 14.29 1.25 0.67
N LEU A 334 13.62 2.31 0.23
CA LEU A 334 14.19 3.64 0.12
C LEU A 334 14.66 4.18 1.47
N ARG A 335 13.85 4.01 2.53
CA ARG A 335 14.19 4.44 3.89
C ARG A 335 15.37 3.64 4.47
N ALA A 336 15.47 2.36 4.12
CA ALA A 336 16.63 1.55 4.49
C ALA A 336 17.95 2.04 3.84
N GLY A 337 17.85 2.78 2.74
CA GLY A 337 19.02 3.27 1.98
C GLY A 337 19.67 2.17 1.14
N VAL A 338 18.87 1.18 0.73
CA VAL A 338 19.34 0.01 -0.02
C VAL A 338 18.86 0.12 -1.46
N PRO A 339 19.69 -0.23 -2.48
CA PRO A 339 19.25 -0.32 -3.85
C PRO A 339 17.94 -1.08 -4.01
N SER A 340 17.04 -0.58 -4.88
CA SER A 340 15.68 -1.11 -5.02
C SER A 340 15.40 -1.48 -6.47
N ALA A 341 15.24 -2.77 -6.75
CA ALA A 341 14.83 -3.27 -8.07
C ALA A 341 13.35 -3.62 -8.06
N VAL A 342 12.58 -3.12 -9.05
CA VAL A 342 11.14 -3.24 -9.03
C VAL A 342 10.60 -4.13 -10.15
N LEU A 343 9.70 -5.05 -9.77
CA LEU A 343 8.95 -5.95 -10.64
C LEU A 343 7.47 -5.54 -10.65
N PRO A 344 7.07 -4.50 -11.40
CA PRO A 344 5.69 -4.01 -11.34
C PRO A 344 4.69 -5.01 -11.93
N PHE A 345 3.58 -5.22 -11.23
CA PHE A 345 2.48 -6.11 -11.62
C PHE A 345 1.29 -5.35 -12.19
N TRP A 346 0.85 -4.28 -11.51
CA TRP A 346 -0.31 -3.48 -11.91
C TRP A 346 -0.31 -2.07 -11.29
N ALA A 347 -1.21 -1.24 -11.74
CA ALA A 347 -1.62 0.04 -11.14
C ALA A 347 -0.44 0.92 -10.65
N ASP A 348 -0.42 1.22 -9.37
CA ASP A 348 0.58 2.08 -8.71
C ASP A 348 1.99 1.47 -8.65
N HIS A 349 2.14 0.15 -8.84
CA HIS A 349 3.46 -0.49 -8.93
C HIS A 349 4.32 0.11 -10.04
N PHE A 350 3.71 0.46 -11.19
CA PHE A 350 4.44 1.12 -12.30
C PHE A 350 4.87 2.54 -11.94
N LEU A 351 4.06 3.26 -11.17
CA LEU A 351 4.43 4.59 -10.67
C LEU A 351 5.65 4.51 -9.77
N TRP A 352 5.62 3.65 -8.74
CA TRP A 352 6.71 3.53 -7.79
C TRP A 352 7.98 2.96 -8.42
N ALA A 353 7.84 2.05 -9.40
CA ALA A 353 8.94 1.54 -10.20
C ALA A 353 9.65 2.65 -10.98
N ARG A 354 8.88 3.52 -11.61
CA ARG A 354 9.41 4.69 -12.31
C ARG A 354 10.09 5.66 -11.36
N GLN A 355 9.47 6.00 -10.22
CA GLN A 355 10.09 6.89 -9.23
C GLN A 355 11.43 6.33 -8.72
N THR A 356 11.51 5.02 -8.46
CA THR A 356 12.76 4.36 -8.05
C THR A 356 13.85 4.51 -9.11
N GLN A 357 13.51 4.35 -10.39
CA GLN A 357 14.43 4.54 -11.52
C GLN A 357 14.83 6.02 -11.68
N ASP A 358 13.86 6.93 -11.68
CA ASP A 358 14.09 8.37 -11.88
C ASP A 358 14.96 8.98 -10.77
N LEU A 359 14.84 8.48 -9.54
CA LEU A 359 15.72 8.81 -8.42
C LEU A 359 17.14 8.20 -8.56
N GLY A 360 17.33 7.29 -9.51
CA GLY A 360 18.60 6.59 -9.71
C GLY A 360 19.03 5.67 -8.57
N VAL A 361 18.06 5.21 -7.76
CA VAL A 361 18.28 4.31 -6.60
C VAL A 361 18.02 2.85 -6.92
N GLY A 362 17.73 2.55 -8.18
CA GLY A 362 17.53 1.21 -8.71
C GLY A 362 17.64 1.17 -10.22
N PRO A 363 17.77 -0.04 -10.81
CA PRO A 363 17.81 -0.24 -12.26
C PRO A 363 16.43 0.00 -12.90
N ALA A 364 16.41 -0.03 -14.24
CA ALA A 364 15.15 -0.01 -14.98
C ALA A 364 14.23 -1.16 -14.54
N PRO A 365 12.92 -0.93 -14.35
CA PRO A 365 12.02 -1.94 -13.83
C PRO A 365 11.80 -3.09 -14.83
N LEU A 366 11.61 -4.31 -14.30
CA LEU A 366 11.25 -5.48 -15.08
C LEU A 366 9.76 -5.82 -14.85
N PRO A 367 8.85 -5.54 -15.78
CA PRO A 367 7.44 -5.89 -15.63
C PRO A 367 7.23 -7.39 -15.36
N ALA A 368 6.29 -7.72 -14.47
CA ALA A 368 6.01 -9.09 -14.04
C ALA A 368 5.69 -10.04 -15.22
N SER A 369 5.07 -9.52 -16.28
CA SER A 369 4.78 -10.28 -17.52
C SER A 369 6.05 -10.73 -18.27
N ARG A 370 7.21 -10.18 -17.94
CA ARG A 370 8.49 -10.46 -18.57
C ARG A 370 9.46 -11.22 -17.68
N ILE A 371 9.05 -11.64 -16.48
CA ILE A 371 9.89 -12.37 -15.53
C ILE A 371 10.31 -13.70 -16.14
N THR A 372 11.63 -13.90 -16.21
CA THR A 372 12.31 -15.17 -16.51
C THR A 372 13.59 -15.22 -15.68
N PRO A 373 14.18 -16.40 -15.39
CA PRO A 373 15.44 -16.49 -14.65
C PRO A 373 16.54 -15.62 -15.25
N ARG A 374 16.70 -15.68 -16.58
CA ARG A 374 17.70 -14.90 -17.31
C ARG A 374 17.52 -13.39 -17.16
N ARG A 375 16.28 -12.88 -17.23
CA ARG A 375 15.99 -11.44 -17.08
C ARG A 375 16.14 -10.98 -15.65
N LEU A 376 15.73 -11.80 -14.67
CA LEU A 376 15.98 -11.52 -13.26
C LEU A 376 17.48 -11.46 -12.98
N ARG A 377 18.25 -12.41 -13.50
CA ARG A 377 19.71 -12.39 -13.39
C ARG A 377 20.30 -11.10 -13.96
N ALA A 378 19.91 -10.70 -15.16
CA ALA A 378 20.37 -9.46 -15.77
C ALA A 378 19.99 -8.21 -14.94
N LEU A 379 18.81 -8.21 -14.32
CA LEU A 379 18.38 -7.13 -13.43
C LEU A 379 19.25 -7.06 -12.16
N LEU A 380 19.59 -8.22 -11.57
CA LEU A 380 20.51 -8.31 -10.42
C LEU A 380 21.90 -7.81 -10.81
N ASP A 381 22.43 -8.27 -11.93
CA ASP A 381 23.75 -7.86 -12.43
C ASP A 381 23.81 -6.34 -12.68
N GLN A 382 22.77 -5.75 -13.26
CA GLN A 382 22.67 -4.31 -13.47
C GLN A 382 22.67 -3.53 -12.14
N ALA A 383 21.89 -4.00 -11.15
CA ALA A 383 21.82 -3.35 -9.84
C ALA A 383 23.16 -3.43 -9.07
N GLU A 384 23.92 -4.51 -9.25
CA GLU A 384 25.19 -4.77 -8.59
C GLU A 384 26.39 -4.07 -9.25
N SER A 385 26.36 -3.93 -10.59
CA SER A 385 27.47 -3.38 -11.36
C SER A 385 27.56 -1.86 -11.33
N ASP A 386 26.50 -1.15 -10.96
CA ASP A 386 26.51 0.32 -10.87
C ASP A 386 26.67 0.80 -9.41
N PRO A 387 27.89 1.17 -8.98
CA PRO A 387 28.13 1.65 -7.62
C PRO A 387 27.40 2.95 -7.31
N ALA A 388 27.05 3.74 -8.34
CA ALA A 388 26.32 4.99 -8.15
C ALA A 388 24.87 4.74 -7.68
N ILE A 389 24.25 3.63 -8.04
CA ILE A 389 22.92 3.23 -7.52
C ILE A 389 23.01 3.08 -5.99
N ARG A 390 24.04 2.40 -5.48
CA ARG A 390 24.21 2.16 -4.04
C ARG A 390 24.47 3.46 -3.28
N THR A 391 25.33 4.33 -3.81
CA THR A 391 25.64 5.62 -3.21
C THR A 391 24.36 6.48 -3.13
N ARG A 392 23.65 6.63 -4.25
CA ARG A 392 22.40 7.40 -4.29
C ARG A 392 21.34 6.83 -3.36
N ALA A 393 21.18 5.49 -3.30
CA ALA A 393 20.21 4.86 -2.40
C ALA A 393 20.56 5.17 -0.94
N SER A 394 21.83 5.09 -0.54
CA SER A 394 22.28 5.40 0.82
C SER A 394 22.00 6.87 1.19
N GLU A 395 22.39 7.81 0.34
CA GLU A 395 22.17 9.25 0.54
C GLU A 395 20.68 9.59 0.60
N PHE A 396 19.88 9.00 -0.28
CA PHE A 396 18.44 9.18 -0.29
C PHE A 396 17.80 8.64 0.98
N GLY A 397 18.24 7.47 1.44
CA GLY A 397 17.76 6.87 2.68
C GLY A 397 18.05 7.74 3.91
N ILE A 398 19.22 8.41 3.97
CA ILE A 398 19.54 9.36 5.04
C ILE A 398 18.55 10.52 5.07
N ARG A 399 18.21 11.08 3.89
CA ARG A 399 17.22 12.16 3.78
C ARG A 399 15.82 11.68 4.19
N LEU A 400 15.40 10.51 3.71
CA LEU A 400 14.07 9.97 3.96
C LEU A 400 13.85 9.59 5.42
N ARG A 401 14.88 9.17 6.15
CA ARG A 401 14.79 8.90 7.60
C ARG A 401 14.55 10.13 8.46
N ARG A 402 14.80 11.33 7.96
CA ARG A 402 14.51 12.60 8.67
C ARG A 402 13.04 12.97 8.63
N GLU A 403 12.25 12.34 7.73
CA GLU A 403 10.81 12.55 7.67
C GLU A 403 10.10 11.69 8.75
N ASP A 404 9.14 12.32 9.43
CA ASP A 404 8.13 11.62 10.24
C ASP A 404 6.74 11.87 9.62
N GLY A 405 6.36 10.95 8.71
CA GLY A 405 5.09 11.09 8.00
C GLY A 405 3.87 10.88 8.89
N VAL A 406 4.01 10.11 9.96
CA VAL A 406 2.93 9.91 10.95
C VAL A 406 2.70 11.19 11.73
N GLU A 407 3.75 11.83 12.25
CA GLU A 407 3.61 13.09 12.99
C GLU A 407 3.08 14.21 12.08
N ALA A 408 3.57 14.32 10.85
CA ALA A 408 3.05 15.27 9.87
C ALA A 408 1.54 15.08 9.61
N ALA A 409 1.08 13.82 9.52
CA ALA A 409 -0.34 13.53 9.39
C ALA A 409 -1.13 13.90 10.66
N VAL A 410 -0.59 13.61 11.84
CA VAL A 410 -1.19 13.97 13.14
C VAL A 410 -1.34 15.49 13.26
N ASP A 411 -0.36 16.28 12.85
CA ASP A 411 -0.44 17.75 12.89
C ASP A 411 -1.54 18.30 11.98
N ILE A 412 -1.69 17.77 10.78
CA ILE A 412 -2.78 18.15 9.88
C ILE A 412 -4.14 17.77 10.47
N ILE A 413 -4.28 16.56 11.02
CA ILE A 413 -5.50 16.09 11.68
C ILE A 413 -5.84 16.99 12.87
N ARG A 414 -4.85 17.38 13.67
CA ARG A 414 -4.99 18.31 14.78
C ARG A 414 -5.50 19.69 14.34
N ALA A 415 -5.02 20.19 13.20
CA ALA A 415 -5.47 21.46 12.64
C ALA A 415 -6.93 21.41 12.16
N ILE A 416 -7.38 20.28 11.61
CA ILE A 416 -8.76 20.07 11.15
C ILE A 416 -9.75 19.95 12.34
N LEU A 417 -9.31 19.44 13.47
CA LEU A 417 -10.14 19.25 14.68
C LEU A 417 -10.28 20.51 15.55
N ARG A 418 -9.50 21.55 15.30
CA ARG A 418 -9.61 22.87 15.95
C ARG A 418 -10.73 23.68 15.35
#